data_6233518bfd27c0f94033fb8e141ba90e
#
_entry.id   6233518bfd27c0f94033fb8e141ba90e
#
_cell.length_a   1.000
_cell.length_b   1.000
_cell.length_c   1.000
_cell.angle_alpha   90.00
_cell.angle_beta   90.00
_cell.angle_gamma   90.00
#
_symmetry.space_group_name_H-M   'P 1'
#
loop_
_entity.id
_entity.type
_entity.pdbx_description
1 polymer ?
#
loop_
_entity_poly.entity_id
_entity_poly.type
_entity_poly.pdbx_seq_one_letter_code
_entity_poly.pdbx_strand_id
1 'polypeptide(L)'
;MKTNPNKHIALATLVLLPLLSLLVSLPCKAQTNNNLVIAGVQTSEKSTYAFSMAIVPFGDARLGQGWYQKAGVSWLTYRYDGTLNSNTREVSAKAPGIEAGIGHMWNNEGSRLDLSATLGYRHIDITPFVPAGDRAGNVITLNPQIQASRQLSSSIDADLLANYAIGLGSSYTRARLGWKPVAGWRTGLEGIWQEGKNYRITQQGLFLSRTLASGMTLEINAGQAKAQNYSASAYIGLTFASTY
;
A
#
# COMPACT_ATOMS: atom_id res chain seq x y z
N MET A 1 -7.90 -0.53 31.55
CA MET A 1 -7.39 0.78 31.12
C MET A 1 -8.06 1.15 29.81
N LYS A 2 -8.91 2.17 29.75
CA LYS A 2 -9.61 2.59 28.53
C LYS A 2 -8.59 3.29 27.61
N THR A 3 -8.23 2.69 26.49
CA THR A 3 -7.40 3.31 25.46
C THR A 3 -8.19 4.43 24.78
N ASN A 4 -7.65 5.62 24.77
CA ASN A 4 -8.28 6.80 24.19
C ASN A 4 -8.17 6.71 22.64
N PRO A 5 -9.28 6.50 21.88
CA PRO A 5 -9.25 6.31 20.44
C PRO A 5 -8.72 7.54 19.65
N ASN A 6 -8.75 8.73 20.27
CA ASN A 6 -8.34 9.98 19.63
C ASN A 6 -6.82 10.08 19.39
N LYS A 7 -5.97 9.28 20.05
CA LYS A 7 -4.52 9.32 19.82
C LYS A 7 -4.10 8.74 18.47
N HIS A 8 -4.87 7.81 17.92
CA HIS A 8 -4.54 7.17 16.63
C HIS A 8 -4.91 8.05 15.43
N ILE A 9 -6.01 8.81 15.54
CA ILE A 9 -6.40 9.78 14.52
C ILE A 9 -5.39 10.92 14.43
N ALA A 10 -4.89 11.41 15.58
CA ALA A 10 -3.88 12.48 15.63
C ALA A 10 -2.54 12.06 15.00
N LEU A 11 -2.12 10.79 15.15
CA LEU A 11 -0.86 10.30 14.59
C LEU A 11 -0.93 10.14 13.07
N ALA A 12 -2.06 9.66 12.55
CA ALA A 12 -2.31 9.55 11.10
C ALA A 12 -2.32 10.94 10.44
N THR A 13 -2.92 11.93 11.10
CA THR A 13 -2.97 13.32 10.62
C THR A 13 -1.58 13.98 10.64
N LEU A 14 -0.74 13.68 11.62
CA LEU A 14 0.61 14.25 11.76
C LEU A 14 1.58 13.72 10.69
N VAL A 15 1.39 12.51 10.19
CA VAL A 15 2.22 11.92 9.13
C VAL A 15 1.73 12.32 7.73
N LEU A 16 0.44 12.57 7.55
CA LEU A 16 -0.13 12.97 6.25
C LEU A 16 0.22 14.43 5.88
N LEU A 17 0.26 15.35 6.84
CA LEU A 17 0.55 16.76 6.56
C LEU A 17 1.93 17.00 5.91
N PRO A 18 3.06 16.45 6.41
CA PRO A 18 4.36 16.66 5.77
C PRO A 18 4.49 15.90 4.43
N LEU A 19 3.80 14.76 4.26
CA LEU A 19 3.77 14.04 2.98
C LEU A 19 3.01 14.83 1.90
N LEU A 20 1.90 15.48 2.25
CA LEU A 20 1.16 16.35 1.35
C LEU A 20 1.97 17.61 0.96
N SER A 21 2.72 18.20 1.89
CA SER A 21 3.54 19.40 1.62
C SER A 21 4.72 19.12 0.70
N LEU A 22 5.32 17.93 0.75
CA LEU A 22 6.35 17.51 -0.19
C LEU A 22 5.83 17.33 -1.63
N LEU A 23 4.55 16.96 -1.79
CA LEU A 23 3.91 16.79 -3.10
C LEU A 23 3.57 18.13 -3.78
N VAL A 24 3.37 19.20 -3.01
CA VAL A 24 2.99 20.54 -3.52
C VAL A 24 4.18 21.35 -4.03
N SER A 25 5.40 21.02 -3.61
CA SER A 25 6.62 21.79 -3.94
C SER A 25 7.37 21.31 -5.18
N LEU A 26 6.88 20.33 -5.93
CA LEU A 26 7.49 19.90 -7.18
C LEU A 26 7.25 20.96 -8.26
N PRO A 27 8.32 21.48 -8.93
CA PRO A 27 8.17 22.52 -9.93
C PRO A 27 7.36 21.99 -11.12
N CYS A 28 6.21 22.62 -11.37
CA CYS A 28 5.35 22.35 -12.51
C CYS A 28 6.03 22.90 -13.78
N LYS A 29 6.96 22.15 -14.37
CA LYS A 29 7.37 22.36 -15.75
C LYS A 29 6.35 21.65 -16.64
N ALA A 30 5.86 22.36 -17.65
CA ALA A 30 5.01 21.83 -18.72
C ALA A 30 5.80 20.80 -19.56
N GLN A 31 6.02 19.63 -18.98
CA GLN A 31 6.60 18.46 -19.63
C GLN A 31 5.48 17.42 -19.71
N THR A 32 5.34 16.73 -20.81
CA THR A 32 4.42 15.62 -20.98
C THR A 32 4.34 14.81 -19.67
N ASN A 33 3.16 14.76 -19.04
CA ASN A 33 2.90 14.12 -17.72
C ASN A 33 3.33 12.65 -17.73
N ASN A 34 4.59 12.42 -17.44
CA ASN A 34 5.21 11.11 -17.63
C ASN A 34 5.60 10.44 -16.31
N ASN A 35 5.56 11.18 -15.20
CA ASN A 35 5.89 10.66 -13.88
C ASN A 35 4.61 10.44 -13.08
N LEU A 36 4.65 9.50 -12.14
CA LEU A 36 3.52 9.18 -11.26
C LEU A 36 3.98 9.21 -9.81
N VAL A 37 3.26 9.91 -8.97
CA VAL A 37 3.37 9.80 -7.51
C VAL A 37 2.10 9.17 -6.96
N ILE A 38 2.27 8.23 -6.06
CA ILE A 38 1.18 7.58 -5.34
C ILE A 38 1.48 7.72 -3.85
N ALA A 39 0.51 8.13 -3.07
CA ALA A 39 0.60 8.14 -1.61
C ALA A 39 -0.69 7.59 -1.01
N GLY A 40 -0.60 6.90 0.11
CA GLY A 40 -1.79 6.36 0.74
C GLY A 40 -1.59 6.04 2.21
N VAL A 41 -2.70 5.91 2.89
CA VAL A 41 -2.78 5.41 4.26
C VAL A 41 -3.96 4.46 4.38
N GLN A 42 -3.76 3.37 5.10
CA GLN A 42 -4.82 2.44 5.46
C GLN A 42 -4.68 2.11 6.93
N THR A 43 -5.79 2.10 7.64
CA THR A 43 -5.80 1.81 9.09
C THR A 43 -6.91 0.84 9.44
N SER A 44 -6.63 -0.01 10.42
CA SER A 44 -7.58 -0.90 11.08
C SER A 44 -7.33 -0.84 12.60
N GLU A 45 -8.09 -1.59 13.38
CA GLU A 45 -7.87 -1.66 14.83
C GLU A 45 -6.46 -2.09 15.22
N LYS A 46 -5.86 -3.00 14.45
CA LYS A 46 -4.57 -3.63 14.79
C LYS A 46 -3.40 -3.16 13.93
N SER A 47 -3.62 -2.41 12.87
CA SER A 47 -2.54 -1.98 11.97
C SER A 47 -2.82 -0.65 11.30
N THR A 48 -1.75 0.09 11.02
CA THR A 48 -1.76 1.26 10.14
C THR A 48 -0.58 1.15 9.19
N TYR A 49 -0.85 1.34 7.91
CA TYR A 49 0.15 1.39 6.86
C TYR A 49 0.01 2.69 6.09
N ALA A 50 1.11 3.44 5.99
CA ALA A 50 1.21 4.65 5.17
C ALA A 50 2.38 4.50 4.21
N PHE A 51 2.26 5.03 3.00
CA PHE A 51 3.31 4.97 1.99
C PHE A 51 3.27 6.16 1.04
N SER A 52 4.41 6.45 0.43
CA SER A 52 4.52 7.30 -0.75
C SER A 52 5.54 6.69 -1.71
N MET A 53 5.24 6.74 -3.00
CA MET A 53 6.06 6.16 -4.06
C MET A 53 6.04 7.03 -5.30
N ALA A 54 7.21 7.23 -5.89
CA ALA A 54 7.39 7.85 -7.20
C ALA A 54 7.75 6.78 -8.23
N ILE A 55 7.17 6.90 -9.43
CA ILE A 55 7.43 6.05 -10.60
C ILE A 55 7.82 6.99 -11.75
N VAL A 56 9.01 6.76 -12.30
CA VAL A 56 9.62 7.61 -13.32
C VAL A 56 10.05 6.72 -14.50
N PRO A 57 9.41 6.83 -15.68
CA PRO A 57 9.82 6.11 -16.88
C PRO A 57 11.25 6.46 -17.32
N PHE A 58 11.96 5.51 -17.92
CA PHE A 58 13.30 5.72 -18.48
C PHE A 58 13.23 6.23 -19.92
N GLY A 59 14.07 7.22 -20.24
CA GLY A 59 14.24 7.70 -21.60
C GLY A 59 12.94 8.10 -22.26
N ASP A 60 12.61 7.49 -23.39
CA ASP A 60 11.38 7.76 -24.15
C ASP A 60 10.16 6.89 -23.72
N ALA A 61 10.32 6.06 -22.68
CA ALA A 61 9.22 5.29 -22.13
C ALA A 61 8.13 6.21 -21.55
N ARG A 62 6.90 5.71 -21.52
CA ARG A 62 5.76 6.45 -20.96
C ARG A 62 5.12 5.64 -19.85
N LEU A 63 4.41 6.32 -18.95
CA LEU A 63 3.57 5.62 -17.96
C LEU A 63 2.63 4.64 -18.65
N GLY A 64 2.68 3.39 -18.22
CA GLY A 64 1.91 2.30 -18.80
C GLY A 64 2.66 1.49 -19.86
N GLN A 65 3.82 1.95 -20.37
CA GLN A 65 4.56 1.20 -21.40
C GLN A 65 6.07 1.43 -21.30
N GLY A 66 6.82 0.34 -21.16
CA GLY A 66 8.28 0.36 -21.14
C GLY A 66 8.87 0.32 -19.72
N TRP A 67 10.16 0.55 -19.65
CA TRP A 67 10.92 0.50 -18.40
C TRP A 67 10.72 1.75 -17.54
N TYR A 68 10.73 1.57 -16.23
CA TYR A 68 10.64 2.65 -15.26
C TYR A 68 11.48 2.34 -14.02
N GLN A 69 11.86 3.39 -13.30
CA GLN A 69 12.36 3.32 -11.94
C GLN A 69 11.26 3.67 -10.95
N LYS A 70 11.32 3.09 -9.76
CA LYS A 70 10.45 3.46 -8.65
C LYS A 70 11.23 3.60 -7.36
N ALA A 71 10.83 4.55 -6.53
CA ALA A 71 11.38 4.75 -5.19
C ALA A 71 10.27 5.14 -4.24
N GLY A 72 10.33 4.67 -3.01
CA GLY A 72 9.28 4.93 -2.05
C GLY A 72 9.72 4.84 -0.60
N VAL A 73 8.85 5.37 0.25
CA VAL A 73 8.95 5.30 1.70
C VAL A 73 7.67 4.69 2.25
N SER A 74 7.76 3.99 3.36
CA SER A 74 6.59 3.41 4.01
C SER A 74 6.73 3.44 5.52
N TRP A 75 5.59 3.45 6.19
CA TRP A 75 5.48 3.36 7.63
C TRP A 75 4.41 2.34 7.97
N LEU A 76 4.79 1.26 8.66
CA LEU A 76 3.88 0.24 9.13
C LEU A 76 3.88 0.21 10.66
N THR A 77 2.70 0.19 11.25
CA THR A 77 2.52 -0.16 12.67
C THR A 77 1.53 -1.30 12.77
N TYR A 78 1.79 -2.27 13.63
CA TYR A 78 0.86 -3.36 13.88
C TYR A 78 0.95 -3.86 15.32
N ARG A 79 -0.13 -4.52 15.77
CA ARG A 79 -0.22 -5.12 17.11
C ARG A 79 -0.67 -6.57 16.98
N TYR A 80 -0.07 -7.42 17.78
CA TYR A 80 -0.39 -8.84 17.85
C TYR A 80 -0.15 -9.38 19.25
N ASP A 81 -0.69 -10.57 19.54
CA ASP A 81 -0.48 -11.24 20.82
C ASP A 81 0.76 -12.11 20.74
N GLY A 82 1.77 -11.76 21.52
CA GLY A 82 3.00 -12.52 21.67
C GLY A 82 3.06 -13.26 23.02
N THR A 83 3.81 -14.37 23.08
CA THR A 83 4.01 -15.10 24.32
C THR A 83 5.35 -14.66 24.95
N LEU A 84 5.29 -14.07 26.15
CA LEU A 84 6.44 -13.70 26.95
C LEU A 84 6.36 -14.37 28.32
N ASN A 85 7.34 -15.22 28.67
CA ASN A 85 7.36 -15.95 29.95
C ASN A 85 6.05 -16.70 30.23
N SER A 86 5.55 -17.45 29.23
CA SER A 86 4.28 -18.21 29.26
C SER A 86 3.01 -17.37 29.40
N ASN A 87 3.10 -16.05 29.39
CA ASN A 87 1.96 -15.15 29.40
C ASN A 87 1.74 -14.53 28.01
N THR A 88 0.48 -14.47 27.59
CA THR A 88 0.08 -13.73 26.38
C THR A 88 0.08 -12.24 26.68
N ARG A 89 0.80 -11.46 25.88
CA ARG A 89 0.85 -9.99 25.95
C ARG A 89 0.68 -9.36 24.59
N GLU A 90 0.01 -8.22 24.52
CA GLU A 90 -0.04 -7.43 23.29
C GLU A 90 1.35 -6.84 23.02
N VAL A 91 1.85 -7.11 21.83
CA VAL A 91 3.11 -6.63 21.27
C VAL A 91 2.80 -5.57 20.22
N SER A 92 3.50 -4.46 20.27
CA SER A 92 3.40 -3.38 19.28
C SER A 92 4.68 -3.34 18.44
N ALA A 93 4.54 -3.29 17.13
CA ALA A 93 5.64 -3.13 16.20
C ALA A 93 5.52 -1.85 15.39
N LYS A 94 6.66 -1.20 15.12
CA LYS A 94 6.81 -0.05 14.21
C LYS A 94 7.88 -0.40 13.19
N ALA A 95 7.59 -0.17 11.93
CA ALA A 95 8.45 -0.62 10.84
C ALA A 95 8.52 0.41 9.69
N PRO A 96 9.27 1.54 9.89
CA PRO A 96 9.60 2.42 8.79
C PRO A 96 10.44 1.69 7.74
N GLY A 97 10.27 2.07 6.47
CA GLY A 97 11.01 1.47 5.37
C GLY A 97 11.18 2.41 4.20
N ILE A 98 12.24 2.16 3.44
CA ILE A 98 12.50 2.79 2.15
C ILE A 98 12.74 1.70 1.12
N GLU A 99 12.40 1.96 -0.13
CA GLU A 99 12.65 1.03 -1.22
C GLU A 99 12.95 1.77 -2.53
N ALA A 100 13.75 1.15 -3.38
CA ALA A 100 14.00 1.60 -4.74
C ALA A 100 14.22 0.42 -5.68
N GLY A 101 13.85 0.57 -6.94
CA GLY A 101 13.99 -0.49 -7.93
C GLY A 101 13.51 -0.10 -9.31
N ILE A 102 13.33 -1.12 -10.14
CA ILE A 102 12.95 -0.98 -11.54
C ILE A 102 11.76 -1.88 -11.85
N GLY A 103 11.06 -1.54 -12.91
CA GLY A 103 9.99 -2.37 -13.46
C GLY A 103 9.78 -2.13 -14.94
N HIS A 104 8.92 -2.95 -15.51
CA HIS A 104 8.50 -2.85 -16.90
C HIS A 104 6.98 -2.96 -16.98
N MET A 105 6.36 -2.06 -17.74
CA MET A 105 4.93 -2.04 -18.00
C MET A 105 4.65 -2.41 -19.45
N TRP A 106 3.64 -3.25 -19.63
CA TRP A 106 3.02 -3.54 -20.92
C TRP A 106 1.56 -3.12 -20.86
N ASN A 107 1.13 -2.40 -21.87
CA ASN A 107 -0.26 -2.00 -22.03
C ASN A 107 -0.73 -2.37 -23.43
N ASN A 108 -1.78 -3.14 -23.52
CA ASN A 108 -2.38 -3.58 -24.78
C ASN A 108 -3.90 -3.63 -24.62
N GLU A 109 -4.63 -2.89 -25.46
CA GLU A 109 -6.09 -2.89 -25.65
C GLU A 109 -6.91 -3.29 -24.40
N GLY A 110 -6.88 -2.44 -23.35
CA GLY A 110 -7.63 -2.69 -22.12
C GLY A 110 -7.01 -3.68 -21.14
N SER A 111 -5.79 -4.15 -21.41
CA SER A 111 -5.02 -5.00 -20.49
C SER A 111 -3.68 -4.34 -20.15
N ARG A 112 -3.31 -4.33 -18.89
CA ARG A 112 -2.01 -3.86 -18.40
C ARG A 112 -1.36 -4.93 -17.56
N LEU A 113 -0.08 -5.14 -17.79
CA LEU A 113 0.80 -5.94 -16.94
C LEU A 113 1.98 -5.07 -16.50
N ASP A 114 2.34 -5.17 -15.24
CA ASP A 114 3.44 -4.47 -14.62
C ASP A 114 4.22 -5.47 -13.77
N LEU A 115 5.49 -5.67 -14.11
CA LEU A 115 6.42 -6.48 -13.33
C LEU A 115 7.52 -5.59 -12.81
N SER A 116 7.81 -5.67 -11.52
CA SER A 116 8.86 -4.88 -10.90
C SER A 116 9.56 -5.62 -9.77
N ALA A 117 10.76 -5.15 -9.44
CA ALA A 117 11.49 -5.58 -8.27
C ALA A 117 12.14 -4.36 -7.59
N THR A 118 12.06 -4.30 -6.25
CA THR A 118 12.73 -3.28 -5.45
C THR A 118 13.64 -3.92 -4.42
N LEU A 119 14.75 -3.25 -4.13
CA LEU A 119 15.51 -3.46 -2.91
C LEU A 119 14.95 -2.54 -1.85
N GLY A 120 14.65 -3.10 -0.69
CA GLY A 120 14.09 -2.38 0.45
C GLY A 120 14.99 -2.47 1.67
N TYR A 121 14.94 -1.45 2.50
CA TYR A 121 15.48 -1.44 3.85
C TYR A 121 14.37 -1.07 4.81
N ARG A 122 14.24 -1.84 5.89
CA ARG A 122 13.23 -1.64 6.93
C ARG A 122 13.85 -1.79 8.30
N HIS A 123 13.55 -0.87 9.21
CA HIS A 123 13.88 -0.99 10.63
C HIS A 123 12.63 -1.38 11.40
N ILE A 124 12.71 -2.44 12.20
CA ILE A 124 11.55 -2.98 12.93
C ILE A 124 11.82 -2.88 14.43
N ASP A 125 11.05 -2.01 15.10
CA ASP A 125 11.02 -1.87 16.56
C ASP A 125 9.84 -2.66 17.13
N ILE A 126 10.11 -3.50 18.13
CA ILE A 126 9.12 -4.36 18.79
C ILE A 126 9.10 -4.08 20.28
N THR A 127 7.93 -3.79 20.83
CA THR A 127 7.75 -3.51 22.26
C THR A 127 6.51 -4.19 22.84
N PRO A 128 6.60 -5.00 23.91
CA PRO A 128 7.86 -5.51 24.49
C PRO A 128 8.59 -6.45 23.53
N PHE A 129 9.90 -6.54 23.64
CA PHE A 129 10.68 -7.47 22.81
C PHE A 129 10.35 -8.93 23.18
N VAL A 130 9.96 -9.71 22.20
CA VAL A 130 9.65 -11.15 22.34
C VAL A 130 10.71 -11.95 21.57
N PRO A 131 11.58 -12.72 22.27
CA PRO A 131 12.72 -13.42 21.63
C PRO A 131 12.32 -14.47 20.61
N ALA A 132 11.14 -15.05 20.73
CA ALA A 132 10.71 -16.19 19.94
C ALA A 132 9.83 -15.79 18.76
N GLY A 133 10.40 -15.36 17.65
CA GLY A 133 9.68 -15.40 16.37
C GLY A 133 9.73 -14.19 15.48
N ASP A 134 9.90 -12.98 16.00
CA ASP A 134 9.85 -11.77 15.19
C ASP A 134 11.23 -11.22 14.86
N ARG A 135 11.41 -10.78 13.63
CA ARG A 135 12.60 -10.06 13.22
C ARG A 135 12.51 -8.63 13.73
N ALA A 136 13.17 -8.32 14.84
CA ALA A 136 13.48 -6.96 15.25
C ALA A 136 14.79 -6.49 14.59
N GLY A 137 14.95 -5.17 14.46
CA GLY A 137 16.15 -4.54 13.91
C GLY A 137 16.08 -4.31 12.40
N ASN A 138 17.25 -4.26 11.77
CA ASN A 138 17.40 -3.89 10.36
C ASN A 138 17.19 -5.10 9.44
N VAL A 139 16.37 -4.93 8.42
CA VAL A 139 16.08 -5.97 7.43
C VAL A 139 16.22 -5.39 6.03
N ILE A 140 17.03 -6.05 5.20
CA ILE A 140 17.08 -5.81 3.76
C ILE A 140 16.12 -6.79 3.08
N THR A 141 15.35 -6.30 2.12
CA THR A 141 14.38 -7.09 1.36
C THR A 141 14.61 -6.95 -0.13
N LEU A 142 14.29 -8.01 -0.87
CA LEU A 142 14.03 -7.96 -2.30
C LEU A 142 12.53 -8.17 -2.49
N ASN A 143 11.87 -7.23 -3.17
CA ASN A 143 10.40 -7.21 -3.28
C ASN A 143 9.99 -7.35 -4.76
N PRO A 144 9.93 -8.57 -5.33
CA PRO A 144 9.26 -8.79 -6.61
C PRO A 144 7.77 -8.47 -6.48
N GLN A 145 7.23 -7.81 -7.50
CA GLN A 145 5.83 -7.41 -7.57
C GLN A 145 5.28 -7.64 -8.98
N ILE A 146 4.07 -8.11 -9.03
CA ILE A 146 3.24 -8.15 -10.24
C ILE A 146 1.98 -7.31 -10.01
N GLN A 147 1.62 -6.50 -10.99
CA GLN A 147 0.31 -5.87 -11.07
C GLN A 147 -0.28 -6.12 -12.45
N ALA A 148 -1.51 -6.58 -12.49
CA ALA A 148 -2.24 -6.82 -13.73
C ALA A 148 -3.60 -6.14 -13.65
N SER A 149 -4.07 -5.59 -14.75
CA SER A 149 -5.45 -5.12 -14.88
C SER A 149 -6.01 -5.46 -16.24
N ARG A 150 -7.31 -5.71 -16.30
CA ARG A 150 -8.03 -6.00 -17.54
C ARG A 150 -9.40 -5.36 -17.54
N GLN A 151 -9.72 -4.70 -18.64
CA GLN A 151 -11.06 -4.26 -18.94
C GLN A 151 -11.89 -5.46 -19.43
N LEU A 152 -12.94 -5.80 -18.69
CA LEU A 152 -13.83 -6.93 -18.99
C LEU A 152 -15.00 -6.51 -19.89
N SER A 153 -15.42 -5.23 -19.74
CA SER A 153 -16.42 -4.59 -20.59
C SER A 153 -16.16 -3.07 -20.63
N SER A 154 -16.98 -2.31 -21.35
CA SER A 154 -16.87 -0.83 -21.35
C SER A 154 -16.95 -0.20 -19.95
N SER A 155 -17.63 -0.84 -19.02
CA SER A 155 -17.88 -0.32 -17.68
C SER A 155 -17.30 -1.18 -16.54
N ILE A 156 -16.76 -2.37 -16.82
CA ILE A 156 -16.25 -3.29 -15.79
C ILE A 156 -14.78 -3.59 -16.04
N ASP A 157 -13.98 -3.53 -14.99
CA ASP A 157 -12.59 -3.95 -15.00
C ASP A 157 -12.25 -4.81 -13.77
N ALA A 158 -11.14 -5.53 -13.88
CA ALA A 158 -10.54 -6.26 -12.77
C ALA A 158 -9.07 -5.88 -12.65
N ASP A 159 -8.55 -5.82 -11.43
CA ASP A 159 -7.12 -5.65 -11.16
C ASP A 159 -6.63 -6.59 -10.06
N LEU A 160 -5.36 -6.96 -10.17
CA LEU A 160 -4.62 -7.78 -9.25
C LEU A 160 -3.28 -7.11 -8.98
N LEU A 161 -2.87 -7.06 -7.73
CA LEU A 161 -1.52 -6.70 -7.30
C LEU A 161 -1.05 -7.78 -6.33
N ALA A 162 0.14 -8.32 -6.56
CA ALA A 162 0.78 -9.22 -5.62
C ALA A 162 2.26 -8.87 -5.49
N ASN A 163 2.77 -8.89 -4.27
CA ASN A 163 4.19 -8.78 -3.97
C ASN A 163 4.63 -9.76 -2.89
N TYR A 164 5.93 -10.03 -2.86
CA TYR A 164 6.56 -10.86 -1.85
C TYR A 164 7.85 -10.19 -1.35
N ALA A 165 7.96 -9.97 -0.05
CA ALA A 165 9.15 -9.39 0.55
C ALA A 165 10.11 -10.51 0.99
N ILE A 166 11.02 -10.90 0.09
CA ILE A 166 12.14 -11.81 0.39
C ILE A 166 13.01 -11.13 1.46
N GLY A 167 13.35 -11.87 2.49
CA GLY A 167 14.02 -11.31 3.67
C GLY A 167 13.08 -11.15 4.86
N LEU A 168 11.83 -10.73 4.66
CA LEU A 168 10.79 -10.76 5.70
C LEU A 168 9.95 -12.04 5.66
N GLY A 169 9.87 -12.71 4.51
CA GLY A 169 8.99 -13.87 4.31
C GLY A 169 7.52 -13.44 4.37
N SER A 170 7.18 -12.27 3.81
CA SER A 170 5.82 -11.75 3.85
C SER A 170 5.29 -11.49 2.44
N SER A 171 4.00 -11.72 2.25
CA SER A 171 3.28 -11.48 1.01
C SER A 171 2.14 -10.48 1.20
N TYR A 172 1.83 -9.79 0.13
CA TYR A 172 0.66 -8.94 0.00
C TYR A 172 0.00 -9.21 -1.35
N THR A 173 -1.30 -9.46 -1.33
CA THR A 173 -2.10 -9.63 -2.56
C THR A 173 -3.38 -8.83 -2.42
N ARG A 174 -3.74 -8.09 -3.48
CA ARG A 174 -4.99 -7.36 -3.59
C ARG A 174 -5.65 -7.68 -4.91
N ALA A 175 -6.93 -8.08 -4.88
CA ALA A 175 -7.76 -8.27 -6.05
C ALA A 175 -8.97 -7.33 -5.98
N ARG A 176 -9.36 -6.76 -7.12
CA ARG A 176 -10.49 -5.85 -7.24
C ARG A 176 -11.33 -6.15 -8.47
N LEU A 177 -12.64 -5.95 -8.32
CA LEU A 177 -13.58 -5.89 -9.43
C LEU A 177 -14.22 -4.49 -9.41
N GLY A 178 -13.96 -3.71 -10.46
CA GLY A 178 -14.36 -2.31 -10.57
C GLY A 178 -15.50 -2.12 -11.54
N TRP A 179 -16.39 -1.18 -11.23
CA TRP A 179 -17.43 -0.66 -12.09
C TRP A 179 -17.26 0.84 -12.29
N LYS A 180 -17.36 1.29 -13.54
CA LYS A 180 -17.24 2.70 -13.97
C LYS A 180 -18.62 3.23 -14.37
N PRO A 181 -19.43 3.75 -13.40
CA PRO A 181 -20.78 4.21 -13.68
C PRO A 181 -20.81 5.44 -14.61
N VAL A 182 -19.86 6.35 -14.45
CA VAL A 182 -19.69 7.55 -15.26
C VAL A 182 -18.20 7.88 -15.40
N ALA A 183 -17.86 8.73 -16.36
CA ALA A 183 -16.48 9.15 -16.61
C ALA A 183 -15.80 9.71 -15.35
N GLY A 184 -14.59 9.24 -15.08
CA GLY A 184 -13.78 9.65 -13.93
C GLY A 184 -14.16 8.99 -12.60
N TRP A 185 -15.25 8.24 -12.51
CA TRP A 185 -15.63 7.50 -11.31
C TRP A 185 -15.39 6.00 -11.48
N ARG A 186 -14.89 5.37 -10.45
CA ARG A 186 -14.74 3.91 -10.36
C ARG A 186 -15.04 3.47 -8.94
N THR A 187 -15.90 2.48 -8.80
CA THR A 187 -16.24 1.85 -7.51
C THR A 187 -16.24 0.34 -7.66
N GLY A 188 -16.21 -0.40 -6.57
CA GLY A 188 -16.26 -1.86 -6.67
C GLY A 188 -15.91 -2.59 -5.40
N LEU A 189 -15.64 -3.89 -5.58
CA LEU A 189 -15.26 -4.82 -4.53
C LEU A 189 -13.74 -4.94 -4.43
N GLU A 190 -13.25 -5.10 -3.21
CA GLU A 190 -11.83 -5.30 -2.92
C GLU A 190 -11.64 -6.49 -1.97
N GLY A 191 -10.68 -7.35 -2.29
CA GLY A 191 -10.14 -8.35 -1.38
C GLY A 191 -8.64 -8.17 -1.21
N ILE A 192 -8.15 -8.24 0.03
CA ILE A 192 -6.73 -8.12 0.37
C ILE A 192 -6.32 -9.30 1.25
N TRP A 193 -5.18 -9.89 0.93
CA TRP A 193 -4.55 -10.96 1.70
C TRP A 193 -3.12 -10.54 2.03
N GLN A 194 -2.81 -10.57 3.31
CA GLN A 194 -1.47 -10.28 3.82
C GLN A 194 -1.04 -11.44 4.70
N GLU A 195 0.14 -11.94 4.46
CA GLU A 195 0.69 -13.05 5.21
C GLU A 195 2.18 -12.82 5.49
N GLY A 196 2.59 -13.16 6.68
CA GLY A 196 3.99 -13.18 7.11
C GLY A 196 4.22 -14.35 8.05
N LYS A 197 5.43 -14.47 8.58
CA LYS A 197 5.84 -15.61 9.40
C LYS A 197 4.88 -15.86 10.58
N ASN A 198 4.37 -14.81 11.22
CA ASN A 198 3.58 -14.88 12.46
C ASN A 198 2.23 -14.17 12.35
N TYR A 199 1.81 -13.76 11.16
CA TYR A 199 0.53 -13.09 10.98
C TYR A 199 -0.12 -13.45 9.66
N ARG A 200 -1.45 -13.44 9.66
CA ARG A 200 -2.29 -13.45 8.46
C ARG A 200 -3.43 -12.47 8.66
N ILE A 201 -3.63 -11.60 7.67
CA ILE A 201 -4.72 -10.62 7.66
C ILE A 201 -5.45 -10.78 6.32
N THR A 202 -6.76 -10.96 6.40
CA THR A 202 -7.65 -10.90 5.24
C THR A 202 -8.57 -9.69 5.37
N GLN A 203 -8.77 -8.98 4.26
CA GLN A 203 -9.66 -7.83 4.22
C GLN A 203 -10.62 -7.99 3.05
N GLN A 204 -11.84 -7.54 3.24
CA GLN A 204 -12.85 -7.47 2.19
C GLN A 204 -13.63 -6.17 2.35
N GLY A 205 -13.89 -5.49 1.26
CA GLY A 205 -14.55 -4.20 1.32
C GLY A 205 -14.92 -3.64 -0.03
N LEU A 206 -15.24 -2.36 0.00
CA LEU A 206 -15.60 -1.55 -1.13
C LEU A 206 -14.54 -0.46 -1.34
N PHE A 207 -14.38 -0.03 -2.56
CA PHE A 207 -13.61 1.17 -2.87
C PHE A 207 -14.41 2.11 -3.76
N LEU A 208 -14.09 3.40 -3.67
CA LEU A 208 -14.60 4.46 -4.52
C LEU A 208 -13.43 5.35 -4.91
N SER A 209 -13.20 5.54 -6.20
CA SER A 209 -12.18 6.43 -6.71
C SER A 209 -12.74 7.44 -7.70
N ARG A 210 -12.12 8.62 -7.74
CA ARG A 210 -12.41 9.68 -8.70
C ARG A 210 -11.11 10.17 -9.33
N THR A 211 -11.06 10.11 -10.65
CA THR A 211 -10.02 10.74 -11.45
C THR A 211 -10.53 12.10 -11.93
N LEU A 212 -9.79 13.15 -11.61
CA LEU A 212 -10.06 14.52 -12.00
C LEU A 212 -9.48 14.82 -13.38
N ALA A 213 -9.95 15.90 -14.01
CA ALA A 213 -9.43 16.34 -15.32
C ALA A 213 -7.93 16.67 -15.32
N SER A 214 -7.37 17.00 -14.15
CA SER A 214 -5.93 17.22 -13.94
C SER A 214 -5.08 15.95 -13.99
N GLY A 215 -5.68 14.75 -14.13
CA GLY A 215 -4.99 13.46 -14.01
C GLY A 215 -4.80 12.96 -12.58
N MET A 216 -5.23 13.74 -11.59
CA MET A 216 -5.19 13.36 -10.18
C MET A 216 -6.31 12.36 -9.86
N THR A 217 -5.99 11.30 -9.13
CA THR A 217 -6.95 10.31 -8.65
C THR A 217 -6.97 10.30 -7.13
N LEU A 218 -8.16 10.37 -6.57
CA LEU A 218 -8.44 10.14 -5.14
C LEU A 218 -9.21 8.85 -5.00
N GLU A 219 -8.87 8.06 -4.01
CA GLU A 219 -9.55 6.79 -3.71
C GLU A 219 -9.76 6.64 -2.21
N ILE A 220 -10.95 6.21 -1.83
CA ILE A 220 -11.31 5.78 -0.48
C ILE A 220 -11.68 4.31 -0.56
N ASN A 221 -11.22 3.52 0.40
CA ASN A 221 -11.67 2.14 0.58
C ASN A 221 -12.04 1.89 2.05
N ALA A 222 -13.02 1.01 2.26
CA ALA A 222 -13.48 0.63 3.59
C ALA A 222 -14.08 -0.76 3.58
N GLY A 223 -14.02 -1.44 4.73
CA GLY A 223 -14.57 -2.79 4.86
C GLY A 223 -14.22 -3.43 6.19
N GLN A 224 -14.12 -4.74 6.16
CA GLN A 224 -13.76 -5.57 7.32
C GLN A 224 -12.36 -6.17 7.12
N ALA A 225 -11.58 -6.12 8.17
CA ALA A 225 -10.28 -6.76 8.31
C ALA A 225 -10.35 -7.84 9.39
N LYS A 226 -9.85 -9.03 9.10
CA LYS A 226 -9.74 -10.13 10.06
C LYS A 226 -8.28 -10.56 10.15
N ALA A 227 -7.65 -10.25 11.27
CA ALA A 227 -6.34 -10.79 11.62
C ALA A 227 -6.49 -12.19 12.21
N GLN A 228 -5.47 -13.03 12.05
CA GLN A 228 -5.43 -14.36 12.65
C GLN A 228 -5.59 -14.25 14.17
N ASN A 229 -6.48 -15.06 14.75
CA ASN A 229 -6.79 -15.11 16.18
C ASN A 229 -7.49 -13.87 16.75
N TYR A 230 -7.96 -12.94 15.90
CA TYR A 230 -8.72 -11.77 16.33
C TYR A 230 -10.13 -11.75 15.72
N SER A 231 -11.03 -11.03 16.37
CA SER A 231 -12.32 -10.69 15.80
C SER A 231 -12.17 -9.79 14.59
N ALA A 232 -13.12 -9.84 13.66
CA ALA A 232 -13.14 -8.91 12.55
C ALA A 232 -13.30 -7.46 13.06
N SER A 233 -12.54 -6.54 12.48
CA SER A 233 -12.61 -5.10 12.77
C SER A 233 -12.84 -4.31 11.48
N ALA A 234 -13.28 -3.08 11.57
CA ALA A 234 -13.35 -2.20 10.42
C ALA A 234 -11.95 -1.78 9.95
N TYR A 235 -11.78 -1.57 8.64
CA TYR A 235 -10.65 -0.82 8.09
C TYR A 235 -11.14 0.32 7.20
N ILE A 236 -10.31 1.33 7.05
CA ILE A 236 -10.50 2.44 6.12
C ILE A 236 -9.15 2.82 5.52
N GLY A 237 -9.15 3.21 4.26
CA GLY A 237 -7.97 3.69 3.55
C GLY A 237 -8.28 4.88 2.67
N LEU A 238 -7.23 5.67 2.41
CA LEU A 238 -7.22 6.79 1.49
C LEU A 238 -5.98 6.68 0.62
N THR A 239 -6.14 6.82 -0.69
CA THR A 239 -5.04 6.82 -1.65
C THR A 239 -5.17 8.03 -2.57
N PHE A 240 -4.05 8.63 -2.85
CA PHE A 240 -3.87 9.72 -3.80
C PHE A 240 -2.89 9.27 -4.88
N ALA A 241 -3.17 9.58 -6.15
CA ALA A 241 -2.24 9.39 -7.25
C ALA A 241 -2.27 10.62 -8.17
N SER A 242 -1.13 11.07 -8.63
CA SER A 242 -1.02 12.21 -9.55
C SER A 242 0.10 11.99 -10.55
N THR A 243 -0.18 12.30 -11.82
CA THR A 243 0.83 12.39 -12.89
C THR A 243 1.31 13.84 -13.05
N TYR A 244 2.59 14.04 -13.35
CA TYR A 244 3.22 15.35 -13.52
C TYR A 244 4.40 15.29 -14.50
#